data_d0427d928e083a7c3df2a109337faaf3
#
_entry.id   d0427d928e083a7c3df2a109337faaf3
#
_cell.length_a   1.000
_cell.length_b   1.000
_cell.length_c   1.000
_cell.angle_alpha   90.00
_cell.angle_beta   90.00
_cell.angle_gamma   90.00
#
_symmetry.space_group_name_H-M   'P 1'
#
loop_
_entity.id
_entity.type
_entity.pdbx_description
1 polymer ?
#
loop_
_entity_poly.entity_id
_entity_poly.type
_entity_poly.pdbx_seq_one_letter_code
_entity_poly.pdbx_strand_id
1 'polypeptide(L)' 'MAKLHPIAAKLLADIEAYCARSGVDRTTFGRDATGDGFFITRLERGTQPRLSTIDKVYRYIERRSKPTERHKTP' A
#
# COMPACT_ATOMS: atom_id res chain seq x y z
N MET A 1 22.16 8.39 -4.03
CA MET A 1 20.73 8.54 -3.85
C MET A 1 19.97 7.49 -4.62
N ALA A 2 19.15 6.74 -3.94
CA ALA A 2 18.40 5.68 -4.58
C ALA A 2 17.25 6.28 -5.38
N LYS A 3 17.08 5.76 -6.57
CA LYS A 3 16.02 6.21 -7.43
C LYS A 3 14.97 5.13 -7.50
N LEU A 4 13.81 5.39 -6.99
CA LEU A 4 12.75 4.42 -7.00
C LEU A 4 12.16 4.27 -8.39
N HIS A 5 11.76 3.05 -8.69
CA HIS A 5 11.02 2.80 -9.91
C HIS A 5 9.72 3.63 -9.85
N PRO A 6 9.25 4.19 -10.97
CA PRO A 6 8.04 5.02 -10.95
C PRO A 6 6.83 4.35 -10.31
N ILE A 7 6.65 3.08 -10.55
CA ILE A 7 5.53 2.36 -9.95
C ILE A 7 5.71 2.24 -8.45
N ALA A 8 6.93 1.97 -8.01
CA ALA A 8 7.20 1.86 -6.59
C ALA A 8 7.04 3.21 -5.90
N ALA A 9 7.47 4.27 -6.55
CA ALA A 9 7.34 5.60 -5.98
C ALA A 9 5.88 6.00 -5.83
N LYS A 10 5.08 5.70 -6.83
CA LYS A 10 3.66 6.01 -6.76
C LYS A 10 2.98 5.18 -5.69
N LEU A 11 3.33 3.90 -5.63
CA LEU A 11 2.75 3.01 -4.63
C LEU A 11 3.07 3.50 -3.23
N LEU A 12 4.33 3.87 -3.00
CA LEU A 12 4.75 4.37 -1.70
C LEU A 12 3.99 5.64 -1.33
N ALA A 13 3.82 6.55 -2.29
CA ALA A 13 3.08 7.78 -2.04
C ALA A 13 1.63 7.48 -1.67
N ASP A 14 1.01 6.55 -2.36
CA ASP A 14 -0.37 6.18 -2.08
C ASP A 14 -0.51 5.55 -0.71
N ILE A 15 0.46 4.71 -0.35
CA ILE A 15 0.46 4.07 0.97
C ILE A 15 0.59 5.13 2.06
N GLU A 16 1.50 6.07 1.87
CA GLU A 16 1.72 7.09 2.88
C GLU A 16 0.52 7.99 3.04
N ALA A 17 -0.14 8.30 1.95
CA ALA A 17 -1.35 9.09 2.01
C ALA A 17 -2.44 8.35 2.78
N TYR A 18 -2.56 7.06 2.53
CA TYR A 18 -3.54 6.26 3.25
C TYR A 18 -3.22 6.19 4.74
N CYS A 19 -1.96 5.95 5.07
CA CYS A 19 -1.56 5.86 6.46
C CYS A 19 -1.79 7.16 7.21
N ALA A 20 -1.50 8.28 6.56
CA ALA A 20 -1.72 9.58 7.18
C ALA A 20 -3.20 9.82 7.42
N ARG A 21 -4.02 9.41 6.49
CA ARG A 21 -5.46 9.62 6.56
C ARG A 21 -6.12 8.73 7.59
N SER A 22 -5.66 7.48 7.68
CA SER A 22 -6.30 6.49 8.54
C SER A 22 -5.67 6.36 9.91
N GLY A 23 -4.46 6.90 10.09
CA GLY A 23 -3.76 6.76 11.35
C GLY A 23 -3.08 5.43 11.54
N VAL A 24 -3.03 4.61 10.49
CA VAL A 24 -2.38 3.30 10.55
C VAL A 24 -0.90 3.49 10.31
N ASP A 25 -0.08 2.80 11.09
CA ASP A 25 1.35 2.95 10.92
C ASP A 25 1.82 2.05 9.77
N ARG A 26 2.99 2.38 9.25
CA ARG A 26 3.48 1.75 8.03
C ARG A 26 3.73 0.26 8.17
N THR A 27 4.26 -0.14 9.31
CA THR A 27 4.53 -1.56 9.55
C THR A 27 3.23 -2.34 9.60
N THR A 28 2.25 -1.80 10.30
CA THR A 28 0.94 -2.43 10.40
C THR A 28 0.30 -2.53 9.02
N PHE A 29 0.39 -1.46 8.25
CA PHE A 29 -0.14 -1.46 6.90
C PHE A 29 0.49 -2.57 6.06
N GLY A 30 1.81 -2.66 6.09
CA GLY A 30 2.50 -3.67 5.30
C GLY A 30 2.09 -5.07 5.68
N ARG A 31 2.02 -5.31 6.97
CA ARG A 31 1.64 -6.63 7.46
C ARG A 31 0.21 -6.98 7.07
N ASP A 32 -0.69 -6.03 7.23
CA ASP A 32 -2.10 -6.30 6.92
C ASP A 32 -2.37 -6.44 5.44
N ALA A 33 -1.72 -5.61 4.65
CA ALA A 33 -1.98 -5.61 3.21
C ALA A 33 -1.27 -6.74 2.48
N THR A 34 -0.04 -7.03 2.88
CA THR A 34 0.78 -7.99 2.14
C THR A 34 1.27 -9.18 2.96
N GLY A 35 1.10 -9.11 4.26
CA GLY A 35 1.61 -10.15 5.14
C GLY A 35 3.06 -9.95 5.53
N ASP A 36 3.67 -8.84 5.16
CA ASP A 36 5.07 -8.57 5.39
C ASP A 36 5.24 -7.20 6.03
N GLY A 37 5.59 -7.18 7.31
CA GLY A 37 5.76 -5.93 8.03
C GLY A 37 6.89 -5.06 7.54
N PHE A 38 7.80 -5.62 6.74
CA PHE A 38 8.92 -4.87 6.20
C PHE A 38 8.71 -4.47 4.75
N PHE A 39 7.51 -4.66 4.24
CA PHE A 39 7.22 -4.36 2.85
C PHE A 39 7.56 -2.92 2.49
N ILE A 40 7.10 -1.97 3.29
CA ILE A 40 7.32 -0.56 2.99
C ILE A 40 8.80 -0.20 3.09
N THR A 41 9.49 -0.77 4.08
CA THR A 41 10.92 -0.52 4.22
C THR A 41 11.67 -0.97 2.97
N ARG A 42 11.32 -2.15 2.46
CA ARG A 42 11.95 -2.65 1.26
C ARG A 42 11.62 -1.78 0.06
N LEU A 43 10.39 -1.32 0.01
CA LEU A 43 9.97 -0.44 -1.07
C LEU A 43 10.78 0.84 -1.06
N GLU A 44 11.01 1.40 0.12
CA GLU A 44 11.82 2.61 0.25
C GLU A 44 13.26 2.38 -0.17
N ARG A 45 13.75 1.16 -0.01
CA ARG A 45 15.11 0.83 -0.39
C ARG A 45 15.26 0.59 -1.87
N GLY A 46 14.17 0.61 -2.60
CA GLY A 46 14.23 0.43 -4.04
C GLY A 46 13.88 -0.97 -4.52
N THR A 47 13.41 -1.82 -3.62
CA THR A 47 12.96 -3.15 -4.02
C THR A 47 11.74 -3.01 -4.89
N GLN A 48 11.73 -3.68 -6.02
CA GLN A 48 10.63 -3.60 -6.95
C GLN A 48 9.54 -4.59 -6.55
N PRO A 49 8.33 -4.13 -6.31
CA PRO A 49 7.25 -5.04 -5.91
C PRO A 49 6.71 -5.82 -7.09
N ARG A 50 6.14 -6.98 -6.79
CA ARG A 50 5.51 -7.79 -7.81
C ARG A 50 4.14 -7.25 -8.11
N LEU A 51 3.63 -7.54 -9.29
CA LEU A 51 2.30 -7.10 -9.66
C LEU A 51 1.25 -7.59 -8.69
N SER A 52 1.36 -8.84 -8.25
CA SER A 52 0.39 -9.36 -7.29
C SER A 52 0.42 -8.60 -5.98
N THR A 53 1.60 -8.16 -5.56
CA THR A 53 1.73 -7.39 -4.34
C THR A 53 1.11 -6.01 -4.52
N ILE A 54 1.36 -5.39 -5.65
CA ILE A 54 0.78 -4.08 -5.96
C ILE A 54 -0.74 -4.17 -5.91
N ASP A 55 -1.28 -5.21 -6.52
CA ASP A 55 -2.71 -5.43 -6.54
C ASP A 55 -3.26 -5.59 -5.13
N LYS A 56 -2.58 -6.36 -4.29
CA LYS A 56 -3.01 -6.54 -2.91
C LYS A 56 -3.07 -5.23 -2.16
N VAL A 57 -2.06 -4.38 -2.35
CA VAL A 57 -2.00 -3.11 -1.67
C VAL A 57 -3.16 -2.22 -2.08
N TYR A 58 -3.41 -2.10 -3.37
CA TYR A 58 -4.48 -1.24 -3.83
C TYR A 58 -5.85 -1.76 -3.44
N ARG A 59 -6.02 -3.07 -3.44
CA ARG A 59 -7.28 -3.65 -2.97
C ARG A 59 -7.51 -3.38 -1.50
N TYR A 60 -6.44 -3.45 -0.73
CA TYR A 60 -6.52 -3.17 0.70
C TYR A 60 -6.94 -1.72 0.93
N ILE A 61 -6.28 -0.79 0.25
CA ILE A 61 -6.58 0.62 0.39
C ILE A 61 -8.02 0.90 -0.05
N GLU A 62 -8.41 0.35 -1.17
CA GLU A 62 -9.73 0.58 -1.72
C GLU A 62 -10.82 0.07 -0.79
N ARG A 63 -10.62 -1.13 -0.28
CA ARG A 63 -11.59 -1.74 0.60
C ARG A 63 -11.78 -0.94 1.87
N ARG A 64 -10.69 -0.41 2.40
CA ARG A 64 -10.76 0.32 3.64
C ARG A 64 -11.11 1.79 3.49
N SER A 65 -10.90 2.32 2.30
CA SER A 65 -11.18 3.72 2.05
C SER A 65 -12.64 3.96 1.70
N LYS A 66 -13.35 2.91 1.32
CA LYS A 66 -14.74 3.05 0.91
C LYS A 66 -15.63 2.17 1.73
N PRO A 67 -15.71 2.40 3.00
CA PRO A 67 -16.50 1.52 3.86
C PRO A 67 -17.99 1.55 3.55
N THR A 68 -18.49 2.63 3.03
CA THR A 68 -19.91 2.77 2.79
C THR A 68 -20.34 2.28 1.44
N GLU A 69 -19.41 1.97 0.65
CA GLU A 69 -19.74 1.60 -0.68
C GLU A 69 -20.32 0.29 -0.80
N ARG A 70 -20.43 -0.19 -0.39
CA ARG A 70 -20.91 -1.29 -0.59
C ARG A 70 -21.69 -1.75 -1.49
N HIS A 71 -21.82 -1.53 -1.73
CA HIS A 71 -22.52 -1.78 -2.32
C HIS A 71 -22.69 -2.03 -3.24
N LYS A 72 -22.55 -2.17 -3.56
CA LYS A 72 -22.72 -2.26 -4.48
C LYS A 72 -22.78 -3.01 -5.09
N THR A 73 -22.92 -3.55 -5.22
CA THR A 73 -22.92 -4.24 -5.73
C THR A 73 -23.27 -4.47 -6.33
N PRO A 74 -23.28 -4.68 -6.70
CA PRO A 74 -23.66 -5.01 -7.53
C PRO A 74 -24.04 -5.48 -7.92
#